data_4379ed27af983779969a03357825851b
#
_entry.id   4379ed27af983779969a03357825851b
#
_cell.length_a   1.000
_cell.length_b   1.000
_cell.length_c   1.000
_cell.angle_alpha   90.00
_cell.angle_beta   90.00
_cell.angle_gamma   90.00
#
_symmetry.space_group_name_H-M   'P 1'
#
loop_
_entity.id
_entity.type
_entity.pdbx_description
1 polymer ?
#
loop_
_entity_poly.entity_id
_entity_poly.type
_entity_poly.pdbx_seq_one_letter_code
_entity_poly.pdbx_strand_id
1 'polypeptide(L)'
;MAHDRGQIEQLARDYTEAWCSRDPSRVAASYVPGGTISINGGEPAGIADVAGAFIAAFPDIEVFLDDLVFGEDAVEYHWTFTGTSAETGQSVRIAGFEEWTISPEGLIASSRGHYDQAEYDRQLREGAGAA
;
A
#
# COMPACT_ATOMS: atom_id res chain seq x y z
N MET A 1 -1.74 4.31 24.41
CA MET A 1 -2.74 5.36 24.21
C MET A 1 -3.17 5.37 22.75
N ALA A 2 -4.47 5.35 22.52
CA ALA A 2 -4.99 5.36 21.15
C ALA A 2 -4.76 6.71 20.50
N HIS A 3 -4.42 6.68 19.22
CA HIS A 3 -4.29 7.91 18.44
C HIS A 3 -5.66 8.42 18.02
N ASP A 4 -5.75 9.72 17.83
CA ASP A 4 -6.93 10.36 17.32
C ASP A 4 -7.21 9.88 15.90
N ARG A 5 -8.48 9.57 15.61
CA ARG A 5 -8.87 9.12 14.26
C ARG A 5 -8.51 10.15 13.20
N GLY A 6 -8.64 11.43 13.49
CA GLY A 6 -8.26 12.48 12.55
C GLY A 6 -6.79 12.42 12.17
N GLN A 7 -5.92 12.10 13.13
CA GLN A 7 -4.48 11.92 12.86
C GLN A 7 -4.25 10.72 11.94
N ILE A 8 -4.95 9.62 12.19
CA ILE A 8 -4.81 8.42 11.36
C ILE A 8 -5.37 8.67 9.96
N GLU A 9 -6.48 9.38 9.86
CA GLU A 9 -7.04 9.74 8.55
C GLU A 9 -6.07 10.60 7.75
N GLN A 10 -5.41 11.55 8.41
CA GLN A 10 -4.42 12.39 7.74
C GLN A 10 -3.21 11.57 7.31
N LEU A 11 -2.74 10.67 8.19
CA LEU A 11 -1.66 9.74 7.86
C LEU A 11 -2.01 8.92 6.61
N ALA A 12 -3.24 8.40 6.54
CA ALA A 12 -3.69 7.61 5.40
C ALA A 12 -3.72 8.43 4.12
N ARG A 13 -4.19 9.67 4.19
CA ARG A 13 -4.20 10.56 3.01
C ARG A 13 -2.79 10.88 2.55
N ASP A 14 -1.90 11.19 3.48
CA ASP A 14 -0.50 11.49 3.16
C ASP A 14 0.21 10.28 2.55
N TYR A 15 -0.06 9.10 3.08
CA TYR A 15 0.49 7.84 2.58
C TYR A 15 0.01 7.57 1.15
N THR A 16 -1.28 7.79 0.90
CA THR A 16 -1.86 7.62 -0.44
C THR A 16 -1.23 8.59 -1.43
N GLU A 17 -1.08 9.85 -1.04
CA GLU A 17 -0.43 10.85 -1.89
C GLU A 17 1.03 10.50 -2.15
N ALA A 18 1.72 9.96 -1.15
CA ALA A 18 3.10 9.53 -1.30
C ALA A 18 3.24 8.45 -2.37
N TRP A 19 2.35 7.46 -2.38
CA TRP A 19 2.34 6.44 -3.42
C TRP A 19 2.10 7.06 -4.81
N CYS A 20 1.16 8.00 -4.90
CA CYS A 20 0.86 8.66 -6.17
C CYS A 20 1.99 9.57 -6.64
N SER A 21 2.86 10.00 -5.72
CA SER A 21 4.06 10.76 -6.10
C SER A 21 5.13 9.91 -6.77
N ARG A 22 5.03 8.59 -6.61
CA ARG A 22 5.96 7.61 -7.16
C ARG A 22 7.38 7.79 -6.62
N ASP A 23 7.47 8.22 -5.35
CA ASP A 23 8.73 8.42 -4.65
C ASP A 23 8.78 7.47 -3.44
N PRO A 24 9.60 6.41 -3.47
CA PRO A 24 9.68 5.45 -2.36
C PRO A 24 10.05 6.09 -1.02
N SER A 25 10.85 7.14 -1.03
CA SER A 25 11.24 7.79 0.22
C SER A 25 10.07 8.55 0.85
N ARG A 26 9.16 9.09 0.04
CA ARG A 26 7.94 9.70 0.57
C ARG A 26 7.00 8.65 1.15
N VAL A 27 6.89 7.49 0.50
CA VAL A 27 6.12 6.37 1.06
C VAL A 27 6.68 5.96 2.40
N ALA A 28 8.00 5.80 2.48
CA ALA A 28 8.68 5.41 3.72
C ALA A 28 8.54 6.46 4.83
N ALA A 29 8.32 7.72 4.50
CA ALA A 29 8.16 8.79 5.49
C ALA A 29 6.91 8.61 6.35
N SER A 30 5.93 7.82 5.92
CA SER A 30 4.74 7.48 6.73
C SER A 30 5.02 6.38 7.74
N TYR A 31 6.19 5.74 7.66
CA TYR A 31 6.60 4.66 8.55
C TYR A 31 7.66 5.13 9.52
N VAL A 32 7.80 4.41 10.65
CA VAL A 32 8.95 4.62 11.53
C VAL A 32 10.23 4.26 10.77
N PRO A 33 11.41 4.78 11.20
CA PRO A 33 12.68 4.34 10.63
C PRO A 33 12.81 2.81 10.76
N GLY A 34 13.13 2.15 9.66
CA GLY A 34 13.19 0.70 9.63
C GLY A 34 11.84 -0.01 9.57
N GLY A 35 10.77 0.72 9.32
CA GLY A 35 9.43 0.15 9.19
C GLY A 35 9.34 -0.85 8.06
N THR A 36 8.47 -1.86 8.24
CA THR A 36 8.37 -2.97 7.30
C THR A 36 6.95 -3.21 6.85
N ILE A 37 6.84 -3.88 5.71
CA ILE A 37 5.57 -4.38 5.19
C ILE A 37 5.77 -5.83 4.75
N SER A 38 4.80 -6.68 5.06
CA SER A 38 4.74 -8.02 4.48
C SER A 38 3.57 -8.08 3.50
N ILE A 39 3.70 -8.87 2.45
CA ILE A 39 2.68 -8.99 1.41
C ILE A 39 2.17 -10.42 1.40
N ASN A 40 0.85 -10.58 1.56
CA ASN A 40 0.17 -11.88 1.47
C ASN A 40 0.83 -12.96 2.34
N GLY A 41 1.22 -12.57 3.56
CA GLY A 41 1.83 -13.50 4.49
C GLY A 41 3.29 -13.80 4.24
N GLY A 42 3.92 -13.07 3.31
CA GLY A 42 5.35 -13.24 3.03
C GLY A 42 6.23 -12.63 4.11
N GLU A 43 7.53 -12.69 3.89
CA GLU A 43 8.49 -12.13 4.84
C GLU A 43 8.42 -10.61 4.86
N PRO A 44 8.52 -9.99 6.05
CA PRO A 44 8.58 -8.53 6.11
C PRO A 44 9.83 -7.99 5.42
N ALA A 45 9.65 -6.89 4.69
CA ALA A 45 10.74 -6.21 4.02
C ALA A 45 10.61 -4.70 4.27
N GLY A 46 11.70 -3.98 4.09
CA GLY A 46 11.70 -2.52 4.27
C GLY A 46 10.72 -1.85 3.33
N ILE A 47 9.95 -0.91 3.88
CA ILE A 47 8.89 -0.25 3.08
C ILE A 47 9.45 0.46 1.84
N ALA A 48 10.61 1.11 1.94
CA ALA A 48 11.19 1.81 0.79
C ALA A 48 11.55 0.85 -0.34
N ASP A 49 12.05 -0.34 0.00
CA ASP A 49 12.40 -1.36 -0.99
C ASP A 49 11.15 -1.90 -1.68
N VAL A 50 10.10 -2.18 -0.90
CA VAL A 50 8.83 -2.69 -1.45
C VAL A 50 8.17 -1.63 -2.33
N ALA A 51 8.12 -0.39 -1.86
CA ALA A 51 7.54 0.70 -2.65
C ALA A 51 8.33 0.91 -3.94
N GLY A 52 9.65 0.87 -3.87
CA GLY A 52 10.49 1.00 -5.06
C GLY A 52 10.23 -0.08 -6.08
N ALA A 53 10.03 -1.33 -5.62
CA ALA A 53 9.74 -2.45 -6.52
C ALA A 53 8.39 -2.29 -7.22
N PHE A 54 7.36 -1.88 -6.48
CA PHE A 54 6.03 -1.65 -7.07
C PHE A 54 6.03 -0.47 -8.05
N ILE A 55 6.71 0.61 -7.71
CA ILE A 55 6.81 1.78 -8.59
C ILE A 55 7.58 1.44 -9.86
N ALA A 56 8.64 0.64 -9.74
CA ALA A 56 9.38 0.18 -10.91
C ALA A 56 8.54 -0.73 -11.80
N ALA A 57 7.72 -1.59 -11.18
CA ALA A 57 6.82 -2.50 -11.91
C ALA A 57 5.66 -1.76 -12.57
N PHE A 58 5.21 -0.66 -11.97
CA PHE A 58 4.09 0.14 -12.47
C PHE A 58 4.49 1.63 -12.43
N PRO A 59 5.23 2.11 -13.45
CA PRO A 59 5.75 3.48 -13.41
C PRO A 59 4.67 4.56 -13.39
N ASP A 60 3.44 4.21 -13.77
CA ASP A 60 2.28 5.11 -13.75
C ASP A 60 1.32 4.80 -12.61
N ILE A 61 1.79 4.14 -11.56
CA ILE A 61 0.94 3.70 -10.45
C ILE A 61 0.17 4.85 -9.82
N GLU A 62 -1.11 4.61 -9.56
CA GLU A 62 -1.96 5.48 -8.74
C GLU A 62 -2.61 4.63 -7.67
N VAL A 63 -2.73 5.20 -6.48
CA VAL A 63 -3.35 4.53 -5.34
C VAL A 63 -4.51 5.38 -4.85
N PHE A 64 -5.59 4.71 -4.49
CA PHE A 64 -6.79 5.36 -3.99
C PHE A 64 -7.09 4.82 -2.60
N LEU A 65 -7.38 5.72 -1.68
CA LEU A 65 -7.84 5.35 -0.34
C LEU A 65 -9.34 5.10 -0.43
N ASP A 66 -9.74 3.85 -0.22
CA ASP A 66 -11.15 3.45 -0.32
C ASP A 66 -11.86 3.52 1.02
N ASP A 67 -11.20 3.10 2.10
CA ASP A 67 -11.81 3.09 3.43
C ASP A 67 -10.75 2.90 4.50
N LEU A 68 -11.11 3.28 5.74
CA LEU A 68 -10.31 3.00 6.93
C LEU A 68 -11.21 2.31 7.93
N VAL A 69 -10.74 1.19 8.49
CA VAL A 69 -11.47 0.46 9.53
C VAL A 69 -10.62 0.49 10.79
N PHE A 70 -11.17 1.05 11.86
CA PHE A 70 -10.45 1.21 13.12
C PHE A 70 -10.77 0.05 14.05
N GLY A 71 -9.75 -0.76 14.35
CA GLY A 71 -9.84 -1.83 15.33
C GLY A 71 -9.22 -1.41 16.65
N GLU A 72 -9.19 -2.32 17.62
CA GLU A 72 -8.61 -2.04 18.93
C GLU A 72 -7.09 -1.84 18.86
N ASP A 73 -6.39 -2.71 18.12
CA ASP A 73 -4.95 -2.74 18.07
C ASP A 73 -4.37 -2.45 16.68
N ALA A 74 -5.23 -2.29 15.68
CA ALA A 74 -4.77 -2.12 14.31
C ALA A 74 -5.76 -1.27 13.52
N VAL A 75 -5.24 -0.67 12.46
CA VAL A 75 -6.06 0.07 11.50
C VAL A 75 -5.96 -0.65 10.17
N GLU A 76 -7.11 -0.89 9.53
CA GLU A 76 -7.13 -1.43 8.18
C GLU A 76 -7.23 -0.28 7.18
N TYR A 77 -6.26 -0.22 6.30
CA TYR A 77 -6.18 0.76 5.22
C TYR A 77 -6.59 0.05 3.94
N HIS A 78 -7.81 0.32 3.48
CA HIS A 78 -8.35 -0.29 2.26
C HIS A 78 -8.00 0.56 1.06
N TRP A 79 -7.41 -0.06 0.05
CA TRP A 79 -6.86 0.65 -1.11
C TRP A 79 -7.20 -0.06 -2.41
N THR A 80 -7.16 0.72 -3.49
CA THR A 80 -7.12 0.21 -4.86
C THR A 80 -5.91 0.85 -5.53
N PHE A 81 -5.16 0.07 -6.28
CA PHE A 81 -4.13 0.67 -7.13
C PHE A 81 -4.40 0.32 -8.59
N THR A 82 -4.03 1.24 -9.47
CA THR A 82 -4.06 1.04 -10.90
C THR A 82 -2.68 1.33 -11.47
N GLY A 83 -2.36 0.73 -12.59
CA GLY A 83 -1.10 0.98 -13.26
C GLY A 83 -0.96 0.12 -14.50
N THR A 84 0.10 0.38 -15.25
CA THR A 84 0.46 -0.40 -16.42
C THR A 84 1.76 -1.13 -16.13
N SER A 85 1.77 -2.45 -16.29
CA SER A 85 2.96 -3.26 -16.03
C SER A 85 4.07 -2.89 -17.01
N ALA A 86 5.23 -2.52 -16.48
CA ALA A 86 6.41 -2.25 -17.31
C ALA A 86 6.89 -3.50 -18.02
N GLU A 87 6.64 -4.66 -17.43
CA GLU A 87 7.07 -5.95 -17.98
C GLU A 87 6.15 -6.47 -19.07
N THR A 88 4.83 -6.44 -18.82
CA THR A 88 3.87 -7.07 -19.73
C THR A 88 3.10 -6.07 -20.60
N GLY A 89 3.08 -4.79 -20.22
CA GLY A 89 2.28 -3.78 -20.90
C GLY A 89 0.80 -3.83 -20.58
N GLN A 90 0.39 -4.74 -19.70
CA GLN A 90 -1.02 -4.87 -19.35
C GLN A 90 -1.40 -3.88 -18.26
N SER A 91 -2.64 -3.38 -18.32
CA SER A 91 -3.16 -2.54 -17.25
C SER A 91 -3.67 -3.44 -16.12
N VAL A 92 -3.48 -2.97 -14.88
CA VAL A 92 -3.97 -3.69 -13.70
C VAL A 92 -4.81 -2.76 -12.84
N ARG A 93 -5.74 -3.35 -12.10
CA ARG A 93 -6.54 -2.68 -11.10
C ARG A 93 -6.79 -3.67 -9.97
N ILE A 94 -6.13 -3.44 -8.85
CA ILE A 94 -6.15 -4.38 -7.72
C ILE A 94 -6.62 -3.63 -6.48
N ALA A 95 -7.59 -4.20 -5.78
CA ALA A 95 -8.03 -3.72 -4.48
C ALA A 95 -7.52 -4.66 -3.40
N GLY A 96 -7.21 -4.10 -2.25
CA GLY A 96 -6.76 -4.88 -1.11
C GLY A 96 -6.78 -4.03 0.14
N PHE A 97 -6.07 -4.49 1.16
CA PHE A 97 -5.95 -3.69 2.38
C PHE A 97 -4.63 -3.99 3.08
N GLU A 98 -4.23 -3.04 3.91
CA GLU A 98 -3.08 -3.18 4.80
C GLU A 98 -3.56 -3.11 6.23
N GLU A 99 -3.02 -3.97 7.08
CA GLU A 99 -3.26 -3.88 8.52
C GLU A 99 -2.06 -3.16 9.12
N TRP A 100 -2.30 -2.01 9.73
CA TRP A 100 -1.24 -1.16 10.29
C TRP A 100 -1.17 -1.30 11.79
N THR A 101 0.06 -1.46 12.30
CA THR A 101 0.36 -1.20 13.71
C THR A 101 0.92 0.22 13.77
N ILE A 102 0.32 1.06 14.61
CA ILE A 102 0.70 2.48 14.68
C ILE A 102 1.63 2.68 15.87
N SER A 103 2.73 3.40 15.64
CA SER A 103 3.71 3.71 16.68
C SER A 103 3.18 4.78 17.64
N PRO A 104 3.80 4.95 18.82
CA PRO A 104 3.42 6.03 19.72
C PRO A 104 3.52 7.42 19.07
N GLU A 105 4.39 7.59 18.09
CA GLU A 105 4.56 8.86 17.38
C GLU A 105 3.50 9.10 16.29
N GLY A 106 2.63 8.12 16.05
CA GLY A 106 1.60 8.27 15.02
C GLY A 106 2.05 7.88 13.62
N LEU A 107 3.11 7.09 13.52
CA LEU A 107 3.60 6.57 12.24
C LEU A 107 3.27 5.08 12.14
N ILE A 108 3.37 4.53 10.92
CA ILE A 108 3.17 3.09 10.72
C ILE A 108 4.42 2.36 11.19
N ALA A 109 4.28 1.54 12.22
CA ALA A 109 5.40 0.73 12.73
C ALA A 109 5.62 -0.49 11.85
N SER A 110 4.54 -1.14 11.45
CA SER A 110 4.57 -2.28 10.53
C SER A 110 3.24 -2.39 9.82
N SER A 111 3.26 -3.01 8.66
CA SER A 111 2.08 -3.20 7.83
C SER A 111 2.05 -4.63 7.30
N ARG A 112 0.82 -5.17 7.16
CA ARG A 112 0.59 -6.45 6.50
C ARG A 112 -0.40 -6.22 5.38
N GLY A 113 0.08 -6.32 4.14
CA GLY A 113 -0.75 -6.12 2.96
C GLY A 113 -1.37 -7.40 2.48
N HIS A 114 -2.63 -7.32 2.04
CA HIS A 114 -3.39 -8.47 1.57
C HIS A 114 -4.12 -8.11 0.29
N TYR A 115 -3.96 -8.95 -0.72
CA TYR A 115 -4.76 -8.86 -1.94
C TYR A 115 -4.79 -10.24 -2.59
N ASP A 116 -5.68 -10.41 -3.59
CA ASP A 116 -5.83 -11.68 -4.28
C ASP A 116 -4.68 -11.87 -5.26
N GLN A 117 -3.72 -12.72 -4.90
CA GLN A 117 -2.53 -12.98 -5.70
C GLN A 117 -2.90 -13.61 -7.05
N ALA A 118 -3.87 -14.50 -7.07
CA ALA A 118 -4.28 -15.16 -8.32
C ALA A 118 -4.89 -14.15 -9.31
N GLU A 119 -5.69 -13.22 -8.80
CA GLU A 119 -6.26 -12.17 -9.63
C GLU A 119 -5.18 -11.21 -10.15
N TYR A 120 -4.21 -10.87 -9.29
CA TYR A 120 -3.08 -10.04 -9.68
C TYR A 120 -2.29 -10.70 -10.81
N ASP A 121 -1.97 -11.99 -10.65
CA ASP A 121 -1.23 -12.73 -11.66
C ASP A 121 -2.01 -12.82 -12.98
N ARG A 122 -3.34 -13.02 -12.87
CA ARG A 122 -4.19 -13.06 -14.06
C ARG A 122 -4.16 -11.74 -14.81
N GLN A 123 -4.24 -10.62 -14.09
CA GLN A 123 -4.23 -9.30 -14.71
C GLN A 123 -2.88 -8.98 -15.36
N LEU A 124 -1.79 -9.45 -14.80
CA LEU A 124 -0.47 -9.29 -15.42
C LEU A 124 -0.41 -9.98 -16.79
N ARG A 125 -1.17 -11.07 -16.96
CA ARG A 125 -1.21 -11.79 -18.24
C ARG A 125 -2.27 -11.24 -19.19
N GLU A 126 -3.43 -10.84 -18.66
CA GLU A 126 -4.63 -10.59 -19.47
C GLU A 126 -5.15 -9.16 -19.38
N GLY A 127 -4.61 -8.35 -18.48
CA GLY A 127 -5.09 -7.00 -18.24
C GLY A 127 -6.19 -6.97 -17.19
N ALA A 128 -6.56 -5.75 -16.78
CA ALA A 128 -7.51 -5.50 -15.69
C ALA A 128 -8.94 -5.94 -16.00
N GLY A 129 -9.13 -6.46 -17.17
CA GLY A 129 -10.41 -6.96 -17.57
C GLY A 129 -10.89 -6.25 -18.79
N ALA A 130 -11.69 -6.98 -19.52
CA ALA A 130 -12.38 -6.41 -20.64
C ALA A 130 -13.37 -5.41 -20.09
N ALA A 131 -13.34 -4.29 -20.62
CA ALA A 131 -14.34 -3.31 -20.30
C ALA A 131 -15.71 -3.85 -20.71
#